data_bd092334b5ef80dd56a38060053261ae
#
_entry.id   bd092334b5ef80dd56a38060053261ae
#
_cell.length_a   1.000
_cell.length_b   1.000
_cell.length_c   1.000
_cell.angle_alpha   90.00
_cell.angle_beta   90.00
_cell.angle_gamma   90.00
#
_symmetry.space_group_name_H-M   'P 1'
#
loop_
_entity.id
_entity.type
_entity.pdbx_description
1 polymer ?
#
loop_
_entity_poly.entity_id
_entity_poly.type
_entity_poly.pdbx_seq_one_letter_code
_entity_poly.pdbx_strand_id
1 'polypeptide(L)'
;PDRHWYGNLPEILLEKRGGGVDAMIKKIDQAARTYPYSDSYTIWPGPNSNTFIAWISRAVPELQLDLPPTAIGKDYLNPWFFSRAPSGSGYQFSLFGLLGILVSPIEGFELNFLGLTFGFDLDPLAIKLPVIGRKNFSPPASSLYALD
;
A
#
# COMPACT_ATOMS: atom_id res chain seq x y z
N PRO A 1 -5.13 7.63 -15.27
CA PRO A 1 -4.14 6.78 -15.95
C PRO A 1 -4.83 5.95 -16.99
N ASP A 2 -4.56 6.33 -18.19
CA ASP A 2 -5.17 5.87 -19.43
C ASP A 2 -4.10 5.29 -20.39
N ARG A 3 -2.87 5.14 -19.89
CA ARG A 3 -1.70 4.69 -20.65
C ARG A 3 -1.10 3.44 -20.02
N HIS A 4 -0.52 2.60 -20.86
CA HIS A 4 0.38 1.55 -20.41
C HIS A 4 1.62 2.17 -19.73
N TRP A 5 2.03 1.56 -18.62
CA TRP A 5 3.26 1.88 -17.94
C TRP A 5 4.17 0.65 -17.96
N TYR A 6 5.32 0.76 -18.61
CA TYR A 6 6.22 -0.38 -18.88
C TYR A 6 5.51 -1.61 -19.47
N GLY A 7 4.57 -1.37 -20.41
CA GLY A 7 3.81 -2.43 -21.08
C GLY A 7 2.61 -2.99 -20.30
N ASN A 8 2.40 -2.57 -19.06
CA ASN A 8 1.25 -2.99 -18.24
C ASN A 8 0.15 -1.94 -18.23
N LEU A 9 -1.09 -2.40 -18.24
CA LEU A 9 -2.26 -1.55 -17.98
C LEU A 9 -2.27 -1.11 -16.51
N PRO A 10 -2.75 0.13 -16.24
CA PRO A 10 -2.97 0.56 -14.87
C PRO A 10 -4.07 -0.28 -14.21
N GLU A 11 -3.84 -0.67 -12.96
CA GLU A 11 -4.80 -1.40 -12.14
C GLU A 11 -5.42 -0.44 -11.12
N ILE A 12 -6.75 -0.53 -10.94
CA ILE A 12 -7.46 0.18 -9.88
C ILE A 12 -7.34 -0.65 -8.61
N LEU A 13 -6.53 -0.22 -7.66
CA LEU A 13 -6.34 -0.91 -6.40
C LEU A 13 -7.53 -0.76 -5.45
N LEU A 14 -8.22 0.37 -5.52
CA LEU A 14 -9.35 0.68 -4.65
C LEU A 14 -10.32 1.64 -5.34
N GLU A 15 -11.61 1.35 -5.24
CA GLU A 15 -12.69 2.24 -5.60
C GLU A 15 -13.73 2.27 -4.47
N LYS A 16 -14.08 3.47 -4.00
CA LYS A 16 -15.12 3.68 -2.98
C LYS A 16 -16.24 4.52 -3.58
N ARG A 17 -17.49 4.07 -3.41
CA ARG A 17 -18.69 4.75 -3.88
C ARG A 17 -19.75 4.81 -2.79
N GLY A 18 -20.66 5.78 -2.87
CA GLY A 18 -21.82 5.89 -1.98
C GLY A 18 -21.62 6.80 -0.78
N GLY A 19 -22.41 6.59 0.26
CA GLY A 19 -22.42 7.46 1.45
C GLY A 19 -21.08 7.48 2.18
N GLY A 20 -20.70 8.67 2.67
CA GLY A 20 -19.41 8.83 3.40
C GLY A 20 -18.22 9.19 2.54
N VAL A 21 -18.29 9.05 1.21
CA VAL A 21 -17.17 9.37 0.30
C VAL A 21 -16.77 10.85 0.40
N ASP A 22 -17.74 11.78 0.52
CA ASP A 22 -17.43 13.20 0.66
C ASP A 22 -16.63 13.52 1.93
N ALA A 23 -16.95 12.84 3.04
CA ALA A 23 -16.19 12.98 4.27
C ALA A 23 -14.76 12.41 4.12
N MET A 24 -14.63 11.30 3.41
CA MET A 24 -13.35 10.68 3.12
C MET A 24 -12.47 11.56 2.21
N ILE A 25 -13.06 12.19 1.18
CA ILE A 25 -12.36 13.15 0.30
C ILE A 25 -11.80 14.33 1.13
N LYS A 26 -12.58 14.88 2.07
CA LYS A 26 -12.10 15.95 2.96
C LYS A 26 -10.91 15.50 3.83
N LYS A 27 -10.96 14.28 4.36
CA LYS A 27 -9.83 13.71 5.13
C LYS A 27 -8.58 13.52 4.26
N ILE A 28 -8.76 13.07 3.02
CA ILE A 28 -7.67 12.92 2.04
C ILE A 28 -7.03 14.27 1.73
N ASP A 29 -7.83 15.31 1.45
CA ASP A 29 -7.33 16.67 1.21
C ASP A 29 -6.56 17.21 2.42
N GLN A 30 -7.10 17.01 3.62
CA GLN A 30 -6.41 17.41 4.84
C GLN A 30 -5.08 16.67 5.03
N ALA A 31 -5.06 15.36 4.83
CA ALA A 31 -3.86 14.55 4.92
C ALA A 31 -2.80 14.98 3.89
N ALA A 32 -3.22 15.29 2.66
CA ALA A 32 -2.34 15.78 1.61
C ALA A 32 -1.69 17.12 1.98
N ARG A 33 -2.44 18.04 2.58
CA ARG A 33 -1.93 19.36 3.04
C ARG A 33 -0.97 19.26 4.21
N THR A 34 -1.06 18.20 4.99
CA THR A 34 -0.19 17.97 6.17
C THR A 34 0.94 16.98 5.89
N TYR A 35 1.17 16.63 4.63
CA TYR A 35 2.26 15.73 4.25
C TYR A 35 3.62 16.28 4.67
N PRO A 36 4.39 15.56 5.50
CA PRO A 36 5.58 16.12 6.14
C PRO A 36 6.80 16.24 5.21
N TYR A 37 6.73 15.68 4.01
CA TYR A 37 7.86 15.66 3.06
C TYR A 37 7.54 16.43 1.77
N SER A 38 6.70 17.48 1.84
CA SER A 38 6.27 18.27 0.67
C SER A 38 7.44 18.84 -0.13
N ASP A 39 8.54 19.17 0.55
CA ASP A 39 9.71 19.81 -0.04
C ASP A 39 10.87 18.82 -0.33
N SER A 40 10.59 17.52 -0.21
CA SER A 40 11.59 16.47 -0.38
C SER A 40 11.10 15.40 -1.33
N TYR A 41 11.96 14.98 -2.26
CA TYR A 41 11.68 13.87 -3.14
C TYR A 41 12.95 13.06 -3.43
N THR A 42 12.91 11.80 -3.05
CA THR A 42 14.01 10.85 -3.29
C THR A 42 13.43 9.57 -3.88
N ILE A 43 13.85 9.22 -5.08
CA ILE A 43 13.32 8.03 -5.78
C ILE A 43 13.46 6.77 -4.91
N TRP A 44 14.59 6.63 -4.24
CA TRP A 44 14.90 5.52 -3.36
C TRP A 44 15.78 5.99 -2.19
N PRO A 45 15.51 5.57 -0.95
CA PRO A 45 14.41 4.70 -0.49
C PRO A 45 13.07 5.45 -0.32
N GLY A 46 13.06 6.75 -0.48
CA GLY A 46 11.99 7.72 -0.27
C GLY A 46 12.50 8.96 0.48
N PRO A 47 11.64 9.95 0.73
CA PRO A 47 10.22 9.99 0.40
C PRO A 47 9.96 10.19 -1.10
N ASN A 48 8.91 9.54 -1.62
CA ASN A 48 8.49 9.62 -3.02
C ASN A 48 6.95 9.55 -3.14
N SER A 49 6.42 9.37 -4.34
CA SER A 49 4.97 9.28 -4.59
C SER A 49 4.30 8.13 -3.81
N ASN A 50 4.96 6.97 -3.69
CA ASN A 50 4.42 5.85 -2.91
C ASN A 50 4.42 6.15 -1.41
N THR A 51 5.42 6.89 -0.90
CA THR A 51 5.44 7.39 0.48
C THR A 51 4.26 8.33 0.74
N PHE A 52 3.94 9.20 -0.24
CA PHE A 52 2.79 10.10 -0.15
C PHE A 52 1.47 9.32 -0.07
N ILE A 53 1.26 8.33 -0.93
CA ILE A 53 0.06 7.49 -0.89
C ILE A 53 -0.03 6.70 0.42
N ALA A 54 1.08 6.15 0.91
CA ALA A 54 1.12 5.46 2.20
C ALA A 54 0.79 6.40 3.38
N TRP A 55 1.22 7.65 3.33
CA TRP A 55 0.84 8.69 4.29
C TRP A 55 -0.66 8.93 4.30
N ILE A 56 -1.26 9.17 3.12
CA ILE A 56 -2.71 9.37 2.96
C ILE A 56 -3.47 8.16 3.53
N SER A 57 -3.06 6.94 3.19
CA SER A 57 -3.72 5.73 3.64
C SER A 57 -3.70 5.59 5.16
N ARG A 58 -2.58 5.88 5.81
CA ARG A 58 -2.47 5.88 7.30
C ARG A 58 -3.35 6.94 7.94
N ALA A 59 -3.45 8.13 7.31
CA ALA A 59 -4.29 9.22 7.81
C ALA A 59 -5.80 8.98 7.61
N VAL A 60 -6.17 8.14 6.64
CA VAL A 60 -7.55 7.81 6.28
C VAL A 60 -7.74 6.29 6.28
N PRO A 61 -7.77 5.64 7.47
CA PRO A 61 -7.83 4.17 7.58
C PRO A 61 -9.09 3.56 6.94
N GLU A 62 -10.13 4.35 6.73
CA GLU A 62 -11.36 3.91 6.05
C GLU A 62 -11.11 3.50 4.59
N LEU A 63 -10.00 3.91 4.02
CA LEU A 63 -9.55 3.46 2.70
C LEU A 63 -9.24 1.97 2.72
N GLN A 64 -8.64 1.46 3.80
CA GLN A 64 -8.19 0.06 3.91
C GLN A 64 -7.32 -0.37 2.71
N LEU A 65 -6.45 0.54 2.27
CA LEU A 65 -5.64 0.35 1.07
C LEU A 65 -4.43 -0.54 1.35
N ASP A 66 -4.36 -1.69 0.71
CA ASP A 66 -3.17 -2.53 0.64
C ASP A 66 -2.31 -2.09 -0.56
N LEU A 67 -1.17 -1.48 -0.28
CA LEU A 67 -0.23 -1.06 -1.32
C LEU A 67 0.60 -2.25 -1.79
N PRO A 68 0.77 -2.42 -3.11
CA PRO A 68 1.49 -3.56 -3.64
C PRO A 68 2.97 -3.57 -3.22
N PRO A 69 3.62 -4.74 -3.17
CA PRO A 69 5.04 -4.85 -2.82
C PRO A 69 5.97 -4.16 -3.82
N THR A 70 5.45 -3.80 -4.99
CA THR A 70 6.13 -3.02 -6.02
C THR A 70 6.12 -1.51 -5.76
N ALA A 71 5.35 -1.03 -4.77
CA ALA A 71 5.29 0.38 -4.39
C ALA A 71 6.51 0.78 -3.52
N ILE A 72 7.69 0.81 -4.12
CA ILE A 72 8.94 1.17 -3.45
C ILE A 72 8.81 2.56 -2.81
N GLY A 73 9.16 2.67 -1.52
CA GLY A 73 9.02 3.89 -0.72
C GLY A 73 7.76 3.95 0.13
N LYS A 74 6.80 3.00 -0.02
CA LYS A 74 5.61 2.93 0.86
C LYS A 74 5.98 2.75 2.33
N ASP A 75 7.14 2.12 2.57
CA ASP A 75 7.66 1.77 3.89
C ASP A 75 8.54 2.86 4.50
N TYR A 76 8.76 3.98 3.80
CA TYR A 76 9.55 5.09 4.31
C TYR A 76 8.85 5.77 5.47
N LEU A 77 9.49 5.76 6.64
CA LEU A 77 9.09 6.48 7.85
C LEU A 77 10.28 7.33 8.35
N ASN A 78 10.02 8.61 8.61
CA ASN A 78 10.99 9.54 9.19
C ASN A 78 10.22 10.75 9.79
N PRO A 79 10.51 11.20 11.01
CA PRO A 79 11.53 10.71 11.94
C PRO A 79 11.07 9.48 12.77
N TRP A 80 9.87 8.99 12.55
CA TRP A 80 9.28 7.91 13.34
C TRP A 80 9.62 6.56 12.72
N PHE A 81 10.18 5.67 13.52
CA PHE A 81 10.49 4.30 13.07
C PHE A 81 9.31 3.35 13.23
N PHE A 82 8.25 3.78 13.90
CA PHE A 82 7.07 2.97 14.17
C PHE A 82 5.80 3.73 13.79
N SER A 83 4.88 3.05 13.13
CA SER A 83 3.60 3.61 12.68
C SER A 83 2.55 2.52 12.56
N ARG A 84 1.30 2.92 12.30
CA ARG A 84 0.30 2.00 11.77
C ARG A 84 0.70 1.56 10.37
N ALA A 85 0.25 0.35 9.97
CA ALA A 85 0.32 -0.09 8.60
C ALA A 85 -0.48 0.86 7.67
N PRO A 86 -0.19 0.93 6.36
CA PRO A 86 -0.91 1.81 5.44
C PRO A 86 -2.42 1.62 5.44
N SER A 87 -2.93 0.40 5.56
CA SER A 87 -4.37 0.12 5.68
C SER A 87 -5.00 0.65 6.98
N GLY A 88 -4.18 1.02 7.97
CA GLY A 88 -4.61 1.38 9.33
C GLY A 88 -4.90 0.18 10.23
N SER A 89 -4.82 -1.06 9.74
CA SER A 89 -5.28 -2.27 10.45
C SER A 89 -4.19 -2.99 11.25
N GLY A 90 -2.94 -2.59 11.15
CA GLY A 90 -1.81 -3.24 11.81
C GLY A 90 -0.70 -2.24 12.13
N TYR A 91 0.50 -2.76 12.30
CA TYR A 91 1.65 -1.97 12.69
C TYR A 91 2.85 -2.24 11.78
N GLN A 92 3.67 -1.21 11.66
CA GLN A 92 4.88 -1.22 10.87
C GLN A 92 6.03 -0.62 11.67
N PHE A 93 7.17 -1.31 11.64
CA PHE A 93 8.47 -0.77 12.01
C PHE A 93 9.30 -0.60 10.75
N SER A 94 9.95 0.55 10.58
CA SER A 94 10.78 0.81 9.42
C SER A 94 11.92 1.75 9.75
N LEU A 95 13.11 1.40 9.31
CA LEU A 95 14.31 2.24 9.35
C LEU A 95 14.47 2.89 7.97
N PHE A 96 13.90 4.10 7.83
CA PHE A 96 13.97 4.93 6.62
C PHE A 96 13.58 4.21 5.32
N GLY A 97 12.68 3.21 5.39
CA GLY A 97 12.31 2.41 4.21
C GLY A 97 13.38 1.43 3.73
N LEU A 98 14.51 1.31 4.43
CA LEU A 98 15.60 0.40 4.06
C LEU A 98 15.50 -0.96 4.73
N LEU A 99 15.02 -1.00 5.96
CA LEU A 99 14.78 -2.24 6.70
C LEU A 99 13.48 -2.08 7.48
N GLY A 100 12.60 -3.07 7.40
CA GLY A 100 11.33 -2.97 8.11
C GLY A 100 10.55 -4.27 8.17
N ILE A 101 9.58 -4.26 9.09
CA ILE A 101 8.62 -5.35 9.28
C ILE A 101 7.23 -4.71 9.38
N LEU A 102 6.26 -5.30 8.71
CA LEU A 102 4.86 -4.94 8.81
C LEU A 102 4.03 -6.18 9.14
N VAL A 103 3.09 -6.02 10.05
CA VAL A 103 2.14 -7.07 10.44
C VAL A 103 0.75 -6.47 10.50
N SER A 104 -0.17 -7.00 9.73
CA SER A 104 -1.51 -6.47 9.60
C SER A 104 -2.50 -7.54 9.11
N PRO A 105 -3.77 -7.50 9.52
CA PRO A 105 -4.80 -8.35 8.94
C PRO A 105 -5.05 -8.12 7.45
N ILE A 106 -4.80 -6.92 6.93
CA ILE A 106 -5.04 -6.55 5.54
C ILE A 106 -3.81 -6.77 4.68
N GLU A 107 -2.66 -6.24 5.09
CA GLU A 107 -1.40 -6.39 4.36
C GLU A 107 -0.69 -7.74 4.64
N GLY A 108 -1.17 -8.51 5.62
CA GLY A 108 -0.51 -9.74 6.03
C GLY A 108 0.81 -9.49 6.77
N PHE A 109 1.81 -10.28 6.46
CA PHE A 109 3.18 -10.13 6.97
C PHE A 109 4.09 -9.66 5.84
N GLU A 110 4.84 -8.60 6.07
CA GLU A 110 5.81 -8.08 5.11
C GLU A 110 7.17 -7.81 5.76
N LEU A 111 8.22 -8.15 5.03
CA LEU A 111 9.60 -7.78 5.31
C LEU A 111 10.07 -6.83 4.22
N ASN A 112 10.55 -5.66 4.63
CA ASN A 112 11.20 -4.72 3.74
C ASN A 112 12.72 -4.83 3.91
N PHE A 113 13.43 -5.03 2.82
CA PHE A 113 14.89 -5.03 2.77
C PHE A 113 15.35 -4.21 1.58
N LEU A 114 16.08 -3.12 1.85
CA LEU A 114 16.56 -2.15 0.86
C LEU A 114 15.44 -1.60 -0.03
N GLY A 115 14.26 -1.36 0.53
CA GLY A 115 13.09 -0.86 -0.21
C GLY A 115 12.36 -1.95 -1.02
N LEU A 116 12.80 -3.19 -0.97
CA LEU A 116 12.16 -4.34 -1.60
C LEU A 116 11.29 -5.07 -0.58
N THR A 117 10.00 -5.21 -0.90
CA THR A 117 9.03 -5.84 -0.01
C THR A 117 8.79 -7.30 -0.39
N PHE A 118 8.99 -8.18 0.58
CA PHE A 118 8.66 -9.60 0.54
C PHE A 118 7.58 -9.86 1.57
N GLY A 119 6.57 -10.65 1.24
CA GLY A 119 5.51 -10.89 2.21
C GLY A 119 4.60 -12.04 1.83
N PHE A 120 3.64 -12.29 2.70
CA PHE A 120 2.56 -13.23 2.47
C PHE A 120 1.27 -12.78 3.18
N ASP A 121 0.15 -13.07 2.55
CA ASP A 121 -1.19 -12.91 3.09
C ASP A 121 -1.75 -14.28 3.45
N LEU A 122 -2.55 -14.32 4.50
CA LEU A 122 -3.20 -15.55 4.94
C LEU A 122 -4.63 -15.69 4.39
N ASP A 123 -5.30 -14.58 4.08
CA ASP A 123 -6.68 -14.57 3.59
C ASP A 123 -6.91 -13.42 2.57
N PRO A 124 -7.00 -13.73 1.27
CA PRO A 124 -6.69 -15.01 0.64
C PRO A 124 -5.17 -15.28 0.64
N LEU A 125 -4.83 -16.57 0.70
CA LEU A 125 -3.42 -16.98 0.71
C LEU A 125 -2.70 -16.47 -0.54
N ALA A 126 -1.69 -15.64 -0.33
CA ALA A 126 -0.91 -15.04 -1.39
C ALA A 126 0.54 -14.81 -0.96
N ILE A 127 1.45 -14.78 -1.93
CA ILE A 127 2.82 -14.34 -1.73
C ILE A 127 3.02 -12.96 -2.36
N LYS A 128 3.77 -12.11 -1.68
CA LYS A 128 4.16 -10.78 -2.15
C LYS A 128 5.64 -10.78 -2.48
N LEU A 129 5.96 -10.46 -3.72
CA LEU A 129 7.35 -10.45 -4.20
C LEU A 129 7.68 -9.07 -4.80
N PRO A 130 8.86 -8.52 -4.53
CA PRO A 130 9.29 -7.29 -5.17
C PRO A 130 9.38 -7.52 -6.68
N VAL A 131 9.09 -6.47 -7.47
CA VAL A 131 9.10 -6.48 -8.95
C VAL A 131 7.96 -7.30 -9.58
N ILE A 132 7.61 -8.48 -9.00
CA ILE A 132 6.61 -9.40 -9.54
C ILE A 132 5.19 -9.04 -9.08
N GLY A 133 5.07 -8.43 -7.89
CA GLY A 133 3.78 -8.11 -7.28
C GLY A 133 3.21 -9.25 -6.42
N ARG A 134 1.89 -9.22 -6.23
CA ARG A 134 1.14 -10.20 -5.45
C ARG A 134 0.72 -11.38 -6.31
N LYS A 135 0.92 -12.60 -5.83
CA LYS A 135 0.49 -13.85 -6.47
C LYS A 135 -0.41 -14.63 -5.54
N ASN A 136 -1.68 -14.76 -5.90
CA ASN A 136 -2.66 -15.55 -5.15
C ASN A 136 -2.51 -17.05 -5.47
N PHE A 137 -2.68 -17.89 -4.46
CA PHE A 137 -2.67 -19.34 -4.60
C PHE A 137 -4.08 -19.93 -4.74
N SER A 138 -5.12 -19.17 -4.38
CA SER A 138 -6.51 -19.58 -4.60
C SER A 138 -6.99 -19.10 -5.97
N PRO A 139 -7.73 -19.92 -6.73
CA PRO A 139 -8.37 -19.44 -7.95
C PRO A 139 -9.38 -18.33 -7.60
N PRO A 140 -9.55 -17.32 -8.47
CA PRO A 140 -10.54 -16.28 -8.24
C PRO A 140 -11.93 -16.89 -8.09
N ALA A 141 -12.70 -16.42 -7.11
CA ALA A 141 -14.04 -16.95 -6.77
C ALA A 141 -15.03 -16.93 -7.96
N SER A 142 -14.77 -16.16 -9.01
CA SER A 142 -15.56 -16.10 -10.23
C SER A 142 -15.52 -17.35 -11.10
N SER A 143 -14.60 -18.29 -10.85
CA SER A 143 -14.53 -19.54 -11.63
C SER A 143 -15.47 -20.64 -11.11
N LEU A 144 -16.12 -20.44 -9.95
CA LEU A 144 -17.02 -21.44 -9.35
C LEU A 144 -18.49 -21.30 -9.80
N TYR A 145 -18.84 -20.23 -10.52
CA TYR A 145 -20.22 -19.99 -10.98
C TYR A 145 -20.42 -20.18 -12.50
N ALA A 146 -19.46 -20.79 -13.19
CA ALA A 146 -19.53 -20.99 -14.65
C ALA A 146 -19.86 -22.45 -15.06
N LEU A 147 -20.50 -23.22 -14.18
CA LEU A 147 -20.97 -24.57 -14.51
C LEU A 147 -22.42 -24.75 -14.00
N ASP A 148 -23.37 -24.05 -14.66
CA ASP A 148 -24.79 -24.46 -14.74
C ASP A 148 -25.36 -24.00 -16.07
#